data_880b039ebfef142cb901ea5421fbd7cc
#
_entry.id   880b039ebfef142cb901ea5421fbd7cc
#
_cell.length_a   1.000
_cell.length_b   1.000
_cell.length_c   1.000
_cell.angle_alpha   90.00
_cell.angle_beta   90.00
_cell.angle_gamma   90.00
#
_symmetry.space_group_name_H-M   'P 1'
#
loop_
_entity.id
_entity.type
_entity.pdbx_description
1 polymer ?
#
loop_
_entity_poly.entity_id
_entity_poly.type
_entity_poly.pdbx_seq_one_letter_code
_entity_poly.pdbx_strand_id
1 'polypeptide(L)'
;MARCEQSREQLQGALNEASTIVVTFGTAWVYEMNGKVVANCHKIPANRFVRRCMTVQEIVDMWQSIVDSMPTKHWIFTVSPIRHIKDGLHANQVSKAILLQAVDQLGKSYFPSYEIMMDELRDYRFYAEDMVHPSNVAVDYIWQRFLETYMTLETQNEMRTMNQLWRDR
;
A
#
# COMPACT_ATOMS: atom_id res chain seq x y z
N MET A 1 -21.03 -15.85 -3.01
CA MET A 1 -20.09 -16.64 -2.20
C MET A 1 -19.03 -17.32 -3.08
N ALA A 2 -19.35 -18.12 -4.07
CA ALA A 2 -18.37 -18.82 -4.94
C ALA A 2 -17.27 -17.92 -5.54
N ARG A 3 -17.60 -16.70 -6.00
CA ARG A 3 -16.64 -15.76 -6.59
C ARG A 3 -15.59 -15.25 -5.58
N CYS A 4 -15.97 -15.09 -4.31
CA CYS A 4 -15.03 -14.68 -3.24
C CYS A 4 -14.10 -15.84 -2.84
N GLU A 5 -14.60 -17.08 -2.84
CA GLU A 5 -13.80 -18.26 -2.56
C GLU A 5 -12.76 -18.49 -3.65
N GLN A 6 -13.17 -18.42 -4.92
CA GLN A 6 -12.26 -18.53 -6.06
C GLN A 6 -11.16 -17.46 -6.03
N SER A 7 -11.50 -16.19 -5.72
CA SER A 7 -10.51 -15.12 -5.60
C SER A 7 -9.54 -15.36 -4.44
N ARG A 8 -10.01 -15.92 -3.33
CA ARG A 8 -9.17 -16.28 -2.18
C ARG A 8 -8.20 -17.39 -2.53
N GLU A 9 -8.66 -18.43 -3.21
CA GLU A 9 -7.81 -19.54 -3.67
C GLU A 9 -6.73 -19.07 -4.64
N GLN A 10 -7.09 -18.21 -5.59
CA GLN A 10 -6.13 -17.60 -6.52
C GLN A 10 -5.08 -16.77 -5.79
N LEU A 11 -5.49 -15.94 -4.82
CA LEU A 11 -4.56 -15.16 -4.01
C LEU A 11 -3.63 -16.06 -3.19
N GLN A 12 -4.17 -17.11 -2.59
CA GLN A 12 -3.37 -18.06 -1.81
C GLN A 12 -2.35 -18.79 -2.69
N GLY A 13 -2.73 -19.21 -3.89
CA GLY A 13 -1.82 -19.77 -4.88
C GLY A 13 -0.69 -18.79 -5.24
N ALA A 14 -1.04 -17.56 -5.59
CA ALA A 14 -0.06 -16.52 -5.92
C ALA A 14 0.90 -16.22 -4.74
N LEU A 15 0.39 -16.16 -3.50
CA LEU A 15 1.22 -15.96 -2.31
C LEU A 15 2.19 -17.13 -2.08
N ASN A 16 1.77 -18.36 -2.34
CA ASN A 16 2.62 -19.54 -2.20
C ASN A 16 3.77 -19.53 -3.22
N GLU A 17 3.50 -19.14 -4.46
CA GLU A 17 4.47 -19.11 -5.56
C GLU A 17 5.41 -17.90 -5.50
N ALA A 18 4.95 -16.75 -5.00
CA ALA A 18 5.74 -15.53 -4.93
C ALA A 18 6.97 -15.70 -4.04
N SER A 19 8.14 -15.26 -4.50
CA SER A 19 9.35 -15.08 -3.68
C SER A 19 9.39 -13.74 -2.96
N THR A 20 8.78 -12.71 -3.55
CA THR A 20 8.72 -11.35 -3.02
C THR A 20 7.27 -10.88 -2.91
N ILE A 21 6.93 -10.28 -1.78
CA ILE A 21 5.59 -9.73 -1.51
C ILE A 21 5.74 -8.23 -1.23
N VAL A 22 5.04 -7.42 -2.02
CA VAL A 22 4.97 -5.97 -1.82
C VAL A 22 3.64 -5.61 -1.16
N VAL A 23 3.72 -4.92 -0.03
CA VAL A 23 2.54 -4.50 0.75
C VAL A 23 2.48 -2.98 0.81
N THR A 24 1.37 -2.42 0.36
CA THR A 24 1.14 -0.97 0.39
C THR A 24 0.12 -0.62 1.47
N PHE A 25 0.54 0.12 2.48
CA PHE A 25 -0.36 0.66 3.49
C PHE A 25 -0.98 1.99 3.04
N GLY A 26 -2.30 2.10 3.11
CA GLY A 26 -3.04 3.31 2.75
C GLY A 26 -3.27 4.23 3.94
N THR A 27 -3.93 3.72 4.95
CA THR A 27 -4.35 4.45 6.16
C THR A 27 -4.37 3.53 7.36
N ALA A 28 -4.14 4.10 8.56
CA ALA A 28 -4.31 3.39 9.84
C ALA A 28 -5.76 3.41 10.33
N TRP A 29 -6.67 4.08 9.61
CA TRP A 29 -8.09 4.11 9.96
C TRP A 29 -8.81 2.83 9.53
N VAL A 30 -9.51 2.22 10.49
CA VAL A 30 -10.29 0.99 10.27
C VAL A 30 -11.75 1.19 10.66
N TYR A 31 -12.59 0.31 10.13
CA TYR A 31 -13.98 0.17 10.58
C TYR A 31 -14.10 -1.05 11.47
N GLU A 32 -14.81 -0.89 12.57
CA GLU A 32 -15.14 -1.99 13.48
C GLU A 32 -16.64 -2.22 13.54
N MET A 33 -17.02 -3.47 13.63
CA MET A 33 -18.37 -3.89 13.91
C MET A 33 -18.33 -5.02 14.96
N ASN A 34 -19.06 -4.84 16.06
CA ASN A 34 -19.07 -5.79 17.18
C ASN A 34 -17.65 -6.11 17.71
N GLY A 35 -16.80 -5.09 17.83
CA GLY A 35 -15.43 -5.22 18.35
C GLY A 35 -14.43 -5.91 17.41
N LYS A 36 -14.80 -6.13 16.14
CA LYS A 36 -13.89 -6.72 15.14
C LYS A 36 -13.67 -5.75 13.98
N VAL A 37 -12.44 -5.65 13.54
CA VAL A 37 -12.09 -4.91 12.32
C VAL A 37 -12.74 -5.61 11.13
N VAL A 38 -13.43 -4.83 10.31
CA VAL A 38 -14.17 -5.30 9.13
C VAL A 38 -13.86 -4.43 7.92
N ALA A 39 -14.11 -4.98 6.73
CA ALA A 39 -14.02 -4.21 5.50
C ALA A 39 -15.11 -3.12 5.47
N ASN A 40 -14.82 -2.02 4.76
CA ASN A 40 -15.81 -0.97 4.51
C ASN A 40 -16.96 -1.54 3.66
N CYS A 41 -18.10 -1.77 4.28
CA CYS A 41 -19.28 -2.32 3.62
C CYS A 41 -20.31 -1.21 3.31
N HIS A 42 -20.34 -0.73 2.08
CA HIS A 42 -21.22 0.33 1.62
C HIS A 42 -22.73 -0.01 1.68
N LYS A 43 -23.09 -1.27 1.88
CA LYS A 43 -24.49 -1.74 1.95
C LYS A 43 -25.04 -1.79 3.37
N ILE A 44 -24.20 -1.53 4.38
CA ILE A 44 -24.63 -1.51 5.79
C ILE A 44 -24.66 -0.06 6.27
N PRO A 45 -25.69 0.38 7.01
CA PRO A 45 -25.78 1.74 7.55
C PRO A 45 -24.53 2.13 8.35
N ALA A 46 -24.04 3.35 8.15
CA ALA A 46 -22.79 3.83 8.74
C ALA A 46 -22.78 3.79 10.29
N ASN A 47 -23.95 3.93 10.92
CA ASN A 47 -24.13 3.88 12.38
C ASN A 47 -23.90 2.48 12.99
N ARG A 48 -23.71 1.45 12.17
CA ARG A 48 -23.38 0.09 12.62
C ARG A 48 -21.87 -0.12 12.79
N PHE A 49 -21.08 0.84 12.35
CA PHE A 49 -19.61 0.79 12.43
C PHE A 49 -19.09 1.82 13.42
N VAL A 50 -18.07 1.44 14.15
CA VAL A 50 -17.18 2.36 14.83
C VAL A 50 -15.95 2.59 13.94
N ARG A 51 -15.57 3.84 13.72
CA ARG A 51 -14.36 4.17 12.98
C ARG A 51 -13.29 4.65 13.95
N ARG A 52 -12.14 4.02 13.93
CA ARG A 52 -10.98 4.42 14.76
C ARG A 52 -9.68 4.31 14.01
N CYS A 53 -8.67 4.96 14.53
CA CYS A 53 -7.29 4.77 14.10
C CYS A 53 -6.66 3.62 14.90
N MET A 54 -5.96 2.72 14.22
CA MET A 54 -5.16 1.68 14.87
C MET A 54 -3.92 2.30 15.52
N THR A 55 -3.44 1.68 16.57
CA THR A 55 -2.14 1.99 17.15
C THR A 55 -1.01 1.33 16.34
N VAL A 56 0.22 1.84 16.53
CA VAL A 56 1.42 1.22 15.95
C VAL A 56 1.53 -0.26 16.36
N GLN A 57 1.33 -0.54 17.65
CA GLN A 57 1.47 -1.89 18.19
C GLN A 57 0.45 -2.87 17.59
N GLU A 58 -0.81 -2.47 17.42
CA GLU A 58 -1.84 -3.32 16.79
C GLU A 58 -1.45 -3.69 15.35
N ILE A 59 -0.86 -2.75 14.59
CA ILE A 59 -0.42 -3.00 13.22
C ILE A 59 0.79 -3.94 13.22
N VAL A 60 1.75 -3.69 14.09
CA VAL A 60 2.97 -4.51 14.22
C VAL A 60 2.61 -5.94 14.60
N ASP A 61 1.80 -6.14 15.64
CA ASP A 61 1.42 -7.49 16.12
C ASP A 61 0.73 -8.31 15.03
N MET A 62 -0.20 -7.67 14.32
CA MET A 62 -0.92 -8.32 13.23
C MET A 62 0.01 -8.70 12.07
N TRP A 63 0.86 -7.77 11.62
CA TRP A 63 1.73 -8.02 10.47
C TRP A 63 2.92 -8.89 10.81
N GLN A 64 3.47 -8.80 12.02
CA GLN A 64 4.54 -9.69 12.47
C GLN A 64 4.09 -11.15 12.42
N SER A 65 2.87 -11.44 12.89
CA SER A 65 2.29 -12.79 12.81
C SER A 65 2.20 -13.31 11.36
N ILE A 66 1.83 -12.44 10.41
CA ILE A 66 1.75 -12.79 8.98
C ILE A 66 3.15 -13.02 8.41
N VAL A 67 4.10 -12.13 8.69
CA VAL A 67 5.49 -12.21 8.22
C VAL A 67 6.15 -13.49 8.75
N ASP A 68 5.98 -13.79 10.02
CA ASP A 68 6.56 -14.97 10.67
C ASP A 68 5.96 -16.28 10.12
N SER A 69 4.71 -16.26 9.65
CA SER A 69 4.09 -17.41 8.99
C SER A 69 4.67 -17.74 7.62
N MET A 70 5.41 -16.80 7.01
CA MET A 70 6.04 -16.95 5.69
C MET A 70 7.51 -16.49 5.71
N PRO A 71 8.39 -17.15 6.49
CA PRO A 71 9.75 -16.67 6.77
C PRO A 71 10.69 -16.68 5.56
N THR A 72 10.35 -17.43 4.52
CA THR A 72 11.16 -17.53 3.28
C THR A 72 10.86 -16.43 2.27
N LYS A 73 9.82 -15.62 2.50
CA LYS A 73 9.40 -14.57 1.57
C LYS A 73 10.20 -13.29 1.83
N HIS A 74 10.55 -12.61 0.75
CA HIS A 74 11.08 -11.24 0.83
C HIS A 74 9.92 -10.25 0.90
N TRP A 75 9.85 -9.51 2.01
CA TRP A 75 8.79 -8.53 2.26
C TRP A 75 9.29 -7.13 1.95
N ILE A 76 8.55 -6.40 1.13
CA ILE A 76 8.76 -4.97 0.85
C ILE A 76 7.50 -4.23 1.27
N PHE A 77 7.62 -3.38 2.29
CA PHE A 77 6.53 -2.52 2.72
C PHE A 77 6.66 -1.13 2.08
N THR A 78 5.54 -0.48 1.88
CA THR A 78 5.49 0.91 1.43
C THR A 78 4.25 1.61 1.99
N VAL A 79 4.30 2.92 2.18
CA VAL A 79 3.16 3.73 2.59
C VAL A 79 2.69 4.55 1.39
N SER A 80 1.42 4.39 1.03
CA SER A 80 0.82 5.09 -0.11
C SER A 80 0.88 6.62 0.05
N PRO A 81 1.25 7.37 -0.99
CA PRO A 81 1.22 8.83 -0.99
C PRO A 81 -0.18 9.45 -1.11
N ILE A 82 -1.22 8.64 -1.28
CA ILE A 82 -2.61 9.13 -1.35
C ILE A 82 -3.00 9.83 -0.05
N ARG A 83 -3.67 10.99 -0.16
CA ARG A 83 -4.21 11.72 0.97
C ARG A 83 -5.56 11.17 1.39
N HIS A 84 -5.71 10.75 2.63
CA HIS A 84 -6.99 10.34 3.20
C HIS A 84 -7.66 11.51 3.93
N ILE A 85 -8.17 12.48 3.16
CA ILE A 85 -8.69 13.77 3.66
C ILE A 85 -10.04 13.70 4.34
N LYS A 86 -10.73 12.56 4.29
CA LYS A 86 -12.06 12.37 4.93
C LYS A 86 -12.05 12.72 6.42
N ASP A 87 -10.94 12.49 7.11
CA ASP A 87 -10.78 12.73 8.55
C ASP A 87 -10.04 14.03 8.84
N GLY A 88 -9.77 14.82 7.81
CA GLY A 88 -9.01 16.06 7.87
C GLY A 88 -7.51 15.87 7.69
N LEU A 89 -6.83 16.98 7.38
CA LEU A 89 -5.40 16.97 7.03
C LEU A 89 -4.52 16.48 8.19
N HIS A 90 -4.82 16.93 9.41
CA HIS A 90 -4.07 16.50 10.60
C HIS A 90 -4.20 15.00 10.84
N ALA A 91 -5.43 14.47 10.82
CA ALA A 91 -5.69 13.05 11.04
C ALA A 91 -5.06 12.17 9.93
N ASN A 92 -4.98 12.66 8.68
CA ASN A 92 -4.22 12.00 7.63
C ASN A 92 -2.74 11.90 7.98
N GLN A 93 -2.10 12.98 8.45
CA GLN A 93 -0.68 12.95 8.82
C GLN A 93 -0.41 12.06 10.02
N VAL A 94 -1.26 12.08 11.05
CA VAL A 94 -1.16 11.17 12.20
C VAL A 94 -1.27 9.71 11.74
N SER A 95 -2.23 9.41 10.86
CA SER A 95 -2.37 8.07 10.27
C SER A 95 -1.12 7.63 9.51
N LYS A 96 -0.53 8.50 8.69
CA LYS A 96 0.73 8.20 7.98
C LYS A 96 1.88 7.97 8.96
N ALA A 97 2.02 8.79 9.98
CA ALA A 97 3.06 8.64 11.01
C ALA A 97 2.95 7.28 11.74
N ILE A 98 1.73 6.83 12.05
CA ILE A 98 1.49 5.51 12.64
C ILE A 98 1.95 4.39 11.70
N LEU A 99 1.63 4.48 10.41
CA LEU A 99 2.02 3.48 9.42
C LEU A 99 3.54 3.44 9.23
N LEU A 100 4.20 4.60 9.17
CA LEU A 100 5.65 4.70 9.04
C LEU A 100 6.37 4.07 10.26
N GLN A 101 5.91 4.38 11.48
CA GLN A 101 6.46 3.76 12.69
C GLN A 101 6.22 2.25 12.73
N ALA A 102 5.05 1.78 12.29
CA ALA A 102 4.77 0.34 12.26
C ALA A 102 5.69 -0.39 11.27
N VAL A 103 5.90 0.17 10.08
CA VAL A 103 6.81 -0.42 9.08
C VAL A 103 8.25 -0.43 9.58
N ASP A 104 8.71 0.63 10.23
CA ASP A 104 10.04 0.71 10.84
C ASP A 104 10.24 -0.40 11.89
N GLN A 105 9.26 -0.61 12.78
CA GLN A 105 9.30 -1.67 13.80
C GLN A 105 9.23 -3.09 13.21
N LEU A 106 8.57 -3.30 12.06
CA LEU A 106 8.56 -4.59 11.38
C LEU A 106 9.94 -5.00 10.85
N GLY A 107 10.87 -4.06 10.66
CA GLY A 107 12.26 -4.32 10.32
C GLY A 107 12.47 -5.06 9.00
N LYS A 108 11.56 -4.90 8.03
CA LYS A 108 11.64 -5.47 6.68
C LYS A 108 12.03 -4.40 5.66
N SER A 109 12.24 -4.80 4.39
CA SER A 109 12.52 -3.82 3.34
C SER A 109 11.40 -2.81 3.23
N TYR A 110 11.76 -1.53 3.08
CA TYR A 110 10.83 -0.43 2.93
C TYR A 110 11.11 0.35 1.65
N PHE A 111 10.07 0.63 0.87
CA PHE A 111 10.13 1.53 -0.28
C PHE A 111 9.42 2.84 0.05
N PRO A 112 10.13 3.99 0.04
CA PRO A 112 9.64 5.26 0.58
C PRO A 112 8.73 6.02 -0.40
N SER A 113 7.64 5.40 -0.89
CA SER A 113 6.76 6.06 -1.88
C SER A 113 6.05 7.30 -1.33
N TYR A 114 5.74 7.32 -0.03
CA TYR A 114 5.16 8.47 0.63
C TYR A 114 6.16 9.63 0.70
N GLU A 115 7.38 9.35 1.14
CA GLU A 115 8.45 10.34 1.27
C GLU A 115 8.89 10.89 -0.08
N ILE A 116 8.98 10.04 -1.12
CA ILE A 116 9.26 10.51 -2.49
C ILE A 116 8.24 11.56 -2.91
N MET A 117 6.94 11.32 -2.64
CA MET A 117 5.90 12.30 -2.98
C MET A 117 6.01 13.57 -2.13
N MET A 118 6.34 13.45 -0.83
CA MET A 118 6.37 14.57 0.10
C MET A 118 7.65 15.40 0.00
N ASP A 119 8.79 14.78 -0.30
CA ASP A 119 10.10 15.42 -0.25
C ASP A 119 10.73 15.65 -1.64
N GLU A 120 10.72 14.66 -2.52
CA GLU A 120 11.31 14.82 -3.86
C GLU A 120 10.35 15.54 -4.81
N LEU A 121 9.07 15.16 -4.87
CA LEU A 121 8.12 15.74 -5.80
C LEU A 121 7.48 17.05 -5.28
N ARG A 122 7.18 17.17 -4.05
CA ARG A 122 6.87 18.34 -3.21
C ARG A 122 6.12 19.53 -3.86
N ASP A 123 5.35 19.31 -4.90
CA ASP A 123 4.65 20.35 -5.64
C ASP A 123 3.26 19.87 -6.04
N TYR A 124 2.26 20.76 -6.06
CA TYR A 124 0.88 20.44 -6.40
C TYR A 124 0.69 19.91 -7.82
N ARG A 125 1.59 20.22 -8.76
CA ARG A 125 1.58 19.67 -10.13
C ARG A 125 1.71 18.13 -10.17
N PHE A 126 2.20 17.54 -9.11
CA PHE A 126 2.34 16.09 -8.97
C PHE A 126 1.11 15.41 -8.36
N TYR A 127 0.07 16.18 -8.04
CA TYR A 127 -1.25 15.66 -7.70
C TYR A 127 -2.17 15.67 -8.91
N ALA A 128 -3.13 14.73 -8.93
CA ALA A 128 -4.23 14.74 -9.88
C ALA A 128 -5.19 15.92 -9.61
N GLU A 129 -6.18 16.12 -10.48
CA GLU A 129 -7.16 17.22 -10.35
C GLU A 129 -7.92 17.20 -9.02
N ASP A 130 -8.09 16.03 -8.42
CA ASP A 130 -8.76 15.88 -7.12
C ASP A 130 -7.91 16.31 -5.91
N MET A 131 -6.64 16.64 -6.12
CA MET A 131 -5.67 17.04 -5.10
C MET A 131 -5.46 15.97 -4.00
N VAL A 132 -5.86 14.74 -4.25
CA VAL A 132 -5.82 13.60 -3.34
C VAL A 132 -4.86 12.51 -3.85
N HIS A 133 -5.04 12.15 -5.12
CA HIS A 133 -4.23 11.13 -5.77
C HIS A 133 -2.97 11.73 -6.41
N PRO A 134 -1.85 10.99 -6.47
CA PRO A 134 -0.73 11.36 -7.31
C PRO A 134 -1.14 11.46 -8.78
N SER A 135 -0.56 12.42 -9.52
CA SER A 135 -0.71 12.49 -10.97
C SER A 135 -0.01 11.31 -11.66
N ASN A 136 -0.33 11.05 -12.93
CA ASN A 136 0.36 10.02 -13.70
C ASN A 136 1.89 10.24 -13.75
N VAL A 137 2.31 11.50 -13.84
CA VAL A 137 3.75 11.86 -13.82
C VAL A 137 4.39 11.44 -12.49
N ALA A 138 3.70 11.67 -11.37
CA ALA A 138 4.20 11.24 -10.06
C ALA A 138 4.22 9.72 -9.91
N VAL A 139 3.20 9.04 -10.41
CA VAL A 139 3.14 7.56 -10.42
C VAL A 139 4.31 6.98 -11.22
N ASP A 140 4.55 7.51 -12.44
CA ASP A 140 5.65 7.05 -13.30
C ASP A 140 7.02 7.30 -12.64
N TYR A 141 7.20 8.45 -11.98
CA TYR A 141 8.42 8.76 -11.25
C TYR A 141 8.66 7.79 -10.09
N ILE A 142 7.66 7.60 -9.23
CA ILE A 142 7.74 6.68 -8.08
C ILE A 142 7.99 5.25 -8.57
N TRP A 143 7.33 4.84 -9.65
CA TRP A 143 7.53 3.53 -10.27
C TRP A 143 8.95 3.36 -10.79
N GLN A 144 9.51 4.36 -11.46
CA GLN A 144 10.89 4.33 -11.92
C GLN A 144 11.87 4.18 -10.75
N ARG A 145 11.67 4.90 -9.64
CA ARG A 145 12.48 4.77 -8.42
C ARG A 145 12.38 3.36 -7.82
N PHE A 146 11.19 2.76 -7.86
CA PHE A 146 10.99 1.38 -7.42
C PHE A 146 11.78 0.38 -8.29
N LEU A 147 11.72 0.52 -9.60
CA LEU A 147 12.45 -0.32 -10.53
C LEU A 147 13.97 -0.21 -10.32
N GLU A 148 14.50 0.99 -10.16
CA GLU A 148 15.91 1.24 -9.91
C GLU A 148 16.40 0.62 -8.60
N THR A 149 15.51 0.52 -7.59
CA THR A 149 15.85 -0.02 -6.27
C THR A 149 15.81 -1.55 -6.24
N TYR A 150 14.83 -2.17 -6.90
CA TYR A 150 14.52 -3.59 -6.70
C TYR A 150 14.70 -4.47 -7.95
N MET A 151 14.87 -3.89 -9.15
CA MET A 151 14.98 -4.66 -10.38
C MET A 151 16.40 -4.56 -10.97
N THR A 152 16.87 -5.67 -11.54
CA THR A 152 18.13 -5.68 -12.27
C THR A 152 18.04 -4.81 -13.53
N LEU A 153 19.17 -4.33 -14.04
CA LEU A 153 19.22 -3.59 -15.30
C LEU A 153 18.66 -4.41 -16.48
N GLU A 154 18.86 -5.71 -16.48
CA GLU A 154 18.32 -6.62 -17.47
C GLU A 154 16.79 -6.61 -17.45
N THR A 155 16.18 -6.83 -16.28
CA THR A 155 14.72 -6.77 -16.10
C THR A 155 14.15 -5.40 -16.48
N GLN A 156 14.82 -4.30 -16.10
CA GLN A 156 14.39 -2.95 -16.48
C GLN A 156 14.39 -2.76 -18.00
N ASN A 157 15.39 -3.28 -18.71
CA ASN A 157 15.48 -3.20 -20.17
C ASN A 157 14.39 -4.04 -20.86
N GLU A 158 14.14 -5.25 -20.36
CA GLU A 158 13.04 -6.11 -20.85
C GLU A 158 11.68 -5.39 -20.71
N MET A 159 11.41 -4.80 -19.55
CA MET A 159 10.18 -4.04 -19.29
C MET A 159 10.03 -2.84 -20.24
N ARG A 160 11.12 -2.10 -20.51
CA ARG A 160 11.09 -0.99 -21.48
C ARG A 160 10.73 -1.49 -22.89
N THR A 161 11.33 -2.59 -23.33
CA THR A 161 11.05 -3.19 -24.62
C THR A 161 9.58 -3.65 -24.72
N MET A 162 9.07 -4.31 -23.71
CA MET A 162 7.67 -4.72 -23.65
C MET A 162 6.72 -3.52 -23.69
N ASN A 163 6.99 -2.46 -22.94
CA ASN A 163 6.16 -1.25 -22.94
C ASN A 163 6.13 -0.55 -24.30
N GLN A 164 7.24 -0.57 -25.06
CA GLN A 164 7.26 -0.08 -26.44
C GLN A 164 6.35 -0.92 -27.35
N LEU A 165 6.44 -2.24 -27.27
CA LEU A 165 5.59 -3.16 -28.06
C LEU A 165 4.09 -3.02 -27.77
N TRP A 166 3.72 -2.60 -26.54
CA TRP A 166 2.33 -2.33 -26.16
C TRP A 166 1.80 -0.98 -26.67
N ARG A 167 2.69 0.02 -26.81
CA ARG A 167 2.33 1.35 -27.34
C ARG A 167 2.16 1.36 -28.86
N ASP A 168 2.82 0.44 -29.54
CA ASP A 168 2.82 0.31 -31.02
C ASP A 168 1.66 -0.57 -31.55
N ARG A 169 0.75 -1.03 -30.66
CA ARG A 169 -0.48 -1.78 -31.00
C ARG A 169 -1.72 -0.91 -30.88
#